data_a839ec5a267550abac578a61f635e384
#
_entry.id   a839ec5a267550abac578a61f635e384
#
_cell.length_a   1.000
_cell.length_b   1.000
_cell.length_c   1.000
_cell.angle_alpha   90.00
_cell.angle_beta   90.00
_cell.angle_gamma   90.00
#
_symmetry.space_group_name_H-M   'P 1'
#
loop_
_entity.id
_entity.type
_entity.pdbx_description
1 polymer ?
#
loop_
_entity_poly.entity_id
_entity_poly.type
_entity_poly.pdbx_seq_one_letter_code
_entity_poly.pdbx_strand_id
1 'polypeptide(L)'
;MLREGNLVIESPKKIKVGEIIEIKAGERVPLDGTMQNEVAAFNTAALTGESVPRNIRKGEEVLAGMIVTDKVIRLEVTRPFDKSALARILELVQNASERKAPAELFIRKFARIYTPIVIALAVLIVLCPFVYSLINPPFVFE
;
A
#
# COMPACT_ATOMS: atom_id res chain seq x y z
N MET A 1 10.94 23.67 5.64
CA MET A 1 10.16 23.88 6.87
C MET A 1 10.67 25.12 7.59
N LEU A 2 9.78 26.02 8.01
CA LEU A 2 10.11 27.19 8.83
C LEU A 2 9.97 26.81 10.31
N ARG A 3 11.07 26.84 11.07
CA ARG A 3 11.05 26.63 12.52
C ARG A 3 11.81 27.80 13.17
N GLU A 4 11.16 28.56 14.03
CA GLU A 4 11.73 29.73 14.72
C GLU A 4 12.38 30.75 13.76
N GLY A 5 11.81 30.95 12.56
CA GLY A 5 12.33 31.88 11.55
C GLY A 5 13.46 31.34 10.66
N ASN A 6 13.96 30.13 10.89
CA ASN A 6 15.00 29.49 10.09
C ASN A 6 14.45 28.39 9.19
N LEU A 7 14.96 28.33 7.95
CA LEU A 7 14.65 27.25 7.01
C LEU A 7 15.44 25.99 7.38
N VAL A 8 14.76 24.94 7.84
CA VAL A 8 15.36 23.65 8.14
C VAL A 8 14.90 22.63 7.08
N ILE A 9 15.85 21.88 6.53
CA ILE A 9 15.54 20.76 5.62
C ILE A 9 15.22 19.55 6.49
N GLU A 10 13.98 19.08 6.43
CA GLU A 10 13.53 17.94 7.23
C GLU A 10 12.71 16.95 6.38
N SER A 11 12.71 15.67 6.79
CA SER A 11 11.91 14.64 6.13
C SER A 11 10.41 14.92 6.31
N PRO A 12 9.57 14.76 5.26
CA PRO A 12 8.13 14.97 5.34
C PRO A 12 7.42 14.17 6.47
N LYS A 13 7.99 13.03 6.87
CA LYS A 13 7.47 12.19 7.96
C LYS A 13 7.54 12.83 9.34
N LYS A 14 8.43 13.81 9.53
CA LYS A 14 8.64 14.50 10.82
C LYS A 14 7.85 15.80 10.97
N ILE A 15 7.26 16.26 9.88
CA ILE A 15 6.51 17.51 9.84
C ILE A 15 5.13 17.28 10.47
N LYS A 16 4.76 18.19 11.39
CA LYS A 16 3.48 18.13 12.11
C LYS A 16 2.42 19.00 11.44
N VAL A 17 1.17 18.68 11.71
CA VAL A 17 0.03 19.51 11.31
C VAL A 17 0.14 20.91 11.97
N GLY A 18 -0.12 21.95 11.19
CA GLY A 18 0.02 23.36 11.59
C GLY A 18 1.40 23.96 11.35
N GLU A 19 2.41 23.18 10.96
CA GLU A 19 3.72 23.70 10.59
C GLU A 19 3.70 24.28 9.17
N ILE A 20 4.46 25.34 8.94
CA ILE A 20 4.57 25.96 7.62
C ILE A 20 5.82 25.41 6.91
N ILE A 21 5.61 24.86 5.74
CA ILE A 21 6.67 24.39 4.86
C ILE A 21 6.84 25.35 3.67
N GLU A 22 8.07 25.49 3.21
CA GLU A 22 8.41 26.25 2.00
C GLU A 22 8.81 25.28 0.90
N ILE A 23 8.23 25.45 -0.29
CA ILE A 23 8.40 24.58 -1.45
C ILE A 23 8.81 25.45 -2.62
N LYS A 24 9.87 25.07 -3.31
CA LYS A 24 10.41 25.82 -4.44
C LYS A 24 9.70 25.47 -5.75
N ALA A 25 9.80 26.37 -6.72
CA ALA A 25 9.37 26.10 -8.08
C ALA A 25 10.09 24.84 -8.62
N GLY A 26 9.33 23.94 -9.27
CA GLY A 26 9.80 22.65 -9.77
C GLY A 26 9.76 21.53 -8.72
N GLU A 27 9.57 21.83 -7.45
CA GLU A 27 9.48 20.81 -6.40
C GLU A 27 8.05 20.26 -6.27
N ARG A 28 7.98 19.01 -5.84
CA ARG A 28 6.71 18.34 -5.56
C ARG A 28 6.27 18.62 -4.14
N VAL A 29 4.99 18.96 -3.97
CA VAL A 29 4.35 19.14 -2.66
C VAL A 29 4.39 17.81 -1.88
N PRO A 30 5.04 17.79 -0.69
CA PRO A 30 5.21 16.55 0.06
C PRO A 30 4.02 16.17 0.95
N LEU A 31 3.20 17.15 1.36
CA LEU A 31 2.11 17.00 2.31
C LEU A 31 0.91 17.84 1.90
N ASP A 32 -0.29 17.39 2.28
CA ASP A 32 -1.51 18.18 2.09
C ASP A 32 -1.50 19.40 3.02
N GLY A 33 -1.95 20.52 2.53
CA GLY A 33 -1.97 21.76 3.31
C GLY A 33 -2.77 22.87 2.68
N THR A 34 -2.78 24.01 3.36
CA THR A 34 -3.45 25.25 2.95
C THR A 34 -2.45 26.26 2.43
N MET A 35 -2.73 26.82 1.26
CA MET A 35 -1.90 27.84 0.62
C MET A 35 -1.81 29.12 1.44
N GLN A 36 -0.61 29.61 1.70
CA GLN A 36 -0.37 30.85 2.45
C GLN A 36 -0.04 32.04 1.54
N ASN A 37 0.42 31.80 0.30
CA ASN A 37 0.67 32.85 -0.70
C ASN A 37 -0.62 33.28 -1.38
N GLU A 38 -0.66 34.49 -1.93
CA GLU A 38 -1.86 35.02 -2.61
C GLU A 38 -2.34 34.15 -3.76
N VAL A 39 -1.42 33.76 -4.66
CA VAL A 39 -1.68 32.85 -5.78
C VAL A 39 -0.38 32.20 -6.25
N ALA A 40 -0.46 30.94 -6.67
CA ALA A 40 0.62 30.24 -7.37
C ALA A 40 0.07 29.21 -8.35
N ALA A 41 0.87 28.89 -9.37
CA ALA A 41 0.52 27.91 -10.37
C ALA A 41 1.08 26.51 -10.01
N PHE A 42 0.25 25.50 -10.21
CA PHE A 42 0.58 24.10 -9.93
C PHE A 42 0.29 23.21 -11.14
N ASN A 43 1.18 22.28 -11.39
CA ASN A 43 0.90 21.18 -12.30
C ASN A 43 0.24 20.04 -11.49
N THR A 44 -0.98 19.71 -11.85
CA THR A 44 -1.80 18.69 -11.19
C THR A 44 -1.87 17.38 -12.00
N ALA A 45 -1.16 17.26 -13.11
CA ALA A 45 -1.24 16.13 -14.04
C ALA A 45 -1.03 14.77 -13.37
N ALA A 46 -0.16 14.70 -12.37
CA ALA A 46 0.08 13.46 -11.62
C ALA A 46 -1.12 12.97 -10.79
N LEU A 47 -2.06 13.86 -10.45
CA LEU A 47 -3.23 13.54 -9.62
C LEU A 47 -4.52 13.46 -10.44
N THR A 48 -4.70 14.37 -11.41
CA THR A 48 -5.95 14.51 -12.17
C THR A 48 -5.85 13.96 -13.58
N GLY A 49 -4.63 13.75 -14.09
CA GLY A 49 -4.38 13.42 -15.50
C GLY A 49 -4.46 14.62 -16.46
N GLU A 50 -4.79 15.81 -15.95
CA GLU A 50 -4.91 17.02 -16.76
C GLU A 50 -3.59 17.79 -16.79
N SER A 51 -3.07 18.06 -18.00
CA SER A 51 -1.78 18.76 -18.18
C SER A 51 -1.89 20.29 -18.04
N VAL A 52 -3.08 20.83 -17.81
CA VAL A 52 -3.28 22.28 -17.68
C VAL A 52 -2.88 22.74 -16.27
N PRO A 53 -1.97 23.71 -16.12
CA PRO A 53 -1.63 24.27 -14.83
C PRO A 53 -2.86 24.90 -14.15
N ARG A 54 -3.02 24.61 -12.85
CA ARG A 54 -4.07 25.16 -12.02
C ARG A 54 -3.52 26.26 -11.11
N ASN A 55 -4.16 27.42 -11.10
CA ASN A 55 -3.85 28.47 -10.15
C ASN A 55 -4.59 28.23 -8.84
N ILE A 56 -3.86 28.19 -7.75
CA ILE A 56 -4.38 28.02 -6.38
C ILE A 56 -4.14 29.31 -5.61
N ARG A 57 -5.15 29.77 -4.90
CA ARG A 57 -5.15 31.02 -4.13
C ARG A 57 -4.96 30.75 -2.66
N LYS A 58 -4.63 31.83 -1.92
CA LYS A 58 -4.53 31.80 -0.48
C LYS A 58 -5.77 31.24 0.19
N GLY A 59 -5.60 30.32 1.12
CA GLY A 59 -6.67 29.64 1.83
C GLY A 59 -7.24 28.40 1.11
N GLU A 60 -6.86 28.17 -0.15
CA GLU A 60 -7.27 26.96 -0.86
C GLU A 60 -6.39 25.76 -0.49
N GLU A 61 -6.96 24.57 -0.65
CA GLU A 61 -6.26 23.30 -0.36
C GLU A 61 -5.27 22.95 -1.48
N VAL A 62 -4.06 22.59 -1.09
CA VAL A 62 -3.00 22.06 -1.96
C VAL A 62 -2.75 20.63 -1.55
N LEU A 63 -2.78 19.71 -2.51
CA LEU A 63 -2.62 18.27 -2.26
C LEU A 63 -1.18 17.82 -2.48
N ALA A 64 -0.74 16.86 -1.68
CA ALA A 64 0.53 16.18 -1.88
C ALA A 64 0.61 15.54 -3.27
N GLY A 65 1.76 15.68 -3.93
CA GLY A 65 1.96 15.19 -5.30
C GLY A 65 1.84 16.25 -6.39
N MET A 66 1.20 17.40 -6.13
CA MET A 66 1.22 18.54 -7.06
C MET A 66 2.65 19.09 -7.20
N ILE A 67 2.97 19.69 -8.37
CA ILE A 67 4.26 20.31 -8.62
C ILE A 67 4.08 21.82 -8.71
N VAL A 68 4.85 22.58 -7.94
CA VAL A 68 4.86 24.04 -8.01
C VAL A 68 5.56 24.48 -9.29
N THR A 69 4.98 25.38 -10.09
CA THR A 69 5.55 25.70 -11.40
C THR A 69 6.20 27.09 -11.49
N ASP A 70 5.74 28.06 -10.74
CA ASP A 70 6.11 29.48 -10.98
C ASP A 70 6.99 30.12 -9.92
N LYS A 71 6.80 29.85 -8.64
CA LYS A 71 7.49 30.54 -7.55
C LYS A 71 7.59 29.69 -6.27
N VAL A 72 8.36 30.19 -5.32
CA VAL A 72 8.40 29.62 -3.96
C VAL A 72 7.06 29.85 -3.26
N ILE A 73 6.50 28.79 -2.69
CA ILE A 73 5.26 28.86 -1.93
C ILE A 73 5.47 28.52 -0.47
N ARG A 74 4.55 28.97 0.36
CA ARG A 74 4.39 28.58 1.75
C ARG A 74 3.08 27.84 1.92
N LEU A 75 3.16 26.69 2.57
CA LEU A 75 2.04 25.80 2.79
C LEU A 75 1.94 25.48 4.27
N GLU A 76 0.79 25.72 4.87
CA GLU A 76 0.48 25.25 6.22
C GLU A 76 -0.06 23.83 6.15
N VAL A 77 0.62 22.90 6.79
CA VAL A 77 0.30 21.46 6.75
C VAL A 77 -1.00 21.18 7.48
N THR A 78 -1.96 20.57 6.80
CA THR A 78 -3.27 20.23 7.37
C THR A 78 -3.42 18.75 7.69
N ARG A 79 -2.62 17.89 7.06
CA ARG A 79 -2.66 16.43 7.30
C ARG A 79 -1.26 15.85 7.48
N PRO A 80 -1.08 14.88 8.39
CA PRO A 80 0.19 14.19 8.56
C PRO A 80 0.50 13.32 7.34
N PHE A 81 1.77 12.96 7.17
CA PHE A 81 2.26 12.19 6.01
C PHE A 81 1.44 10.91 5.74
N ASP A 82 1.11 10.15 6.80
CA ASP A 82 0.38 8.87 6.68
C ASP A 82 -1.07 9.03 6.19
N LYS A 83 -1.63 10.24 6.30
CA LYS A 83 -2.99 10.59 5.85
C LYS A 83 -3.01 11.52 4.63
N SER A 84 -1.86 11.74 4.00
CA SER A 84 -1.76 12.57 2.79
C SER A 84 -2.45 11.90 1.59
N ALA A 85 -2.83 12.69 0.59
CA ALA A 85 -3.43 12.19 -0.66
C ALA A 85 -2.54 11.12 -1.33
N LEU A 86 -1.22 11.34 -1.34
CA LEU A 86 -0.26 10.40 -1.91
C LEU A 86 -0.20 9.07 -1.14
N ALA A 87 -0.18 9.10 0.19
CA ALA A 87 -0.18 7.89 1.02
C ALA A 87 -1.45 7.05 0.77
N ARG A 88 -2.60 7.71 0.63
CA ARG A 88 -3.88 7.05 0.35
C ARG A 88 -3.91 6.38 -1.02
N ILE A 89 -3.33 6.99 -2.05
CA ILE A 89 -3.21 6.38 -3.38
C ILE A 89 -2.31 5.14 -3.33
N LEU A 90 -1.17 5.20 -2.64
CA LEU A 90 -0.27 4.07 -2.46
C LEU A 90 -0.93 2.91 -1.72
N GLU A 91 -1.69 3.20 -0.68
CA GLU A 91 -2.47 2.19 0.07
C GLU A 91 -3.52 1.50 -0.82
N LEU A 92 -4.24 2.26 -1.65
CA LEU A 92 -5.21 1.69 -2.59
C LEU A 92 -4.55 0.75 -3.61
N VAL A 93 -3.37 1.10 -4.12
CA VAL A 93 -2.61 0.27 -5.07
C VAL A 93 -2.09 -1.00 -4.39
N GLN A 94 -1.57 -0.92 -3.17
CA GLN A 94 -1.10 -2.07 -2.40
C GLN A 94 -2.25 -3.02 -2.07
N ASN A 95 -3.36 -2.51 -1.58
CA ASN A 95 -4.56 -3.30 -1.26
C ASN A 95 -5.17 -3.98 -2.50
N ALA A 96 -5.08 -3.35 -3.67
CA ALA A 96 -5.51 -3.97 -4.93
C ALA A 96 -4.62 -5.16 -5.33
N SER A 97 -3.33 -5.12 -5.02
CA SER A 97 -2.38 -6.21 -5.29
C SER A 97 -2.51 -7.35 -4.28
N GLU A 98 -2.83 -7.06 -3.03
CA GLU A 98 -2.96 -8.07 -1.96
C GLU A 98 -4.27 -8.89 -2.04
N ARG A 99 -5.30 -8.39 -2.72
CA ARG A 99 -6.57 -9.11 -2.89
C ARG A 99 -6.46 -10.41 -3.71
N LYS A 100 -5.34 -10.67 -4.39
CA LYS A 100 -5.08 -11.94 -5.08
C LYS A 100 -4.57 -13.06 -4.15
N ALA A 101 -4.13 -12.74 -2.94
CA ALA A 101 -3.50 -13.68 -2.02
C ALA A 101 -4.42 -14.63 -1.23
N PRO A 102 -5.69 -14.33 -0.88
CA PRO A 102 -6.49 -15.20 -0.01
C PRO A 102 -6.78 -16.57 -0.61
N ALA A 103 -7.00 -16.64 -1.92
CA ALA A 103 -7.31 -17.89 -2.61
C ALA A 103 -6.12 -18.85 -2.66
N GLU A 104 -4.91 -18.35 -2.89
CA GLU A 104 -3.69 -19.17 -2.91
C GLU A 104 -3.34 -19.72 -1.52
N LEU A 105 -3.53 -18.92 -0.48
CA LEU A 105 -3.29 -19.35 0.91
C LEU A 105 -4.28 -20.45 1.33
N PHE A 106 -5.54 -20.35 0.93
CA PHE A 106 -6.56 -21.37 1.19
C PHE A 106 -6.24 -22.68 0.50
N ILE A 107 -5.88 -22.64 -0.78
CA ILE A 107 -5.51 -23.82 -1.57
C ILE A 107 -4.27 -24.50 -0.99
N ARG A 108 -3.24 -23.76 -0.62
CA ARG A 108 -2.03 -24.33 0.02
C ARG A 108 -2.33 -24.96 1.38
N LYS A 109 -3.17 -24.32 2.20
CA LYS A 109 -3.55 -24.87 3.51
C LYS A 109 -4.39 -26.15 3.36
N PHE A 110 -5.31 -26.14 2.41
CA PHE A 110 -6.14 -27.30 2.10
C PHE A 110 -5.28 -28.47 1.58
N ALA A 111 -4.42 -28.23 0.61
CA ALA A 111 -3.53 -29.24 0.05
C ALA A 111 -2.61 -29.86 1.10
N ARG A 112 -2.08 -29.07 2.03
CA ARG A 112 -1.19 -29.55 3.12
C ARG A 112 -1.86 -30.54 4.06
N ILE A 113 -3.18 -30.44 4.26
CA ILE A 113 -3.95 -31.32 5.16
C ILE A 113 -4.53 -32.50 4.37
N TYR A 114 -5.10 -32.22 3.21
CA TYR A 114 -5.79 -33.21 2.37
C TYR A 114 -4.83 -34.26 1.80
N THR A 115 -3.68 -33.83 1.27
CA THR A 115 -2.70 -34.72 0.64
C THR A 115 -2.20 -35.86 1.56
N PRO A 116 -1.75 -35.61 2.80
CA PRO A 116 -1.31 -36.69 3.67
C PRO A 116 -2.44 -37.62 4.11
N ILE A 117 -3.67 -37.11 4.24
CA ILE A 117 -4.83 -37.94 4.57
C ILE A 117 -5.14 -38.92 3.43
N VAL A 118 -5.13 -38.47 2.17
CA VAL A 118 -5.36 -39.33 1.02
C VAL A 118 -4.27 -40.37 0.86
N ILE A 119 -3.01 -39.99 1.06
CA ILE A 119 -1.89 -40.94 1.02
C ILE A 119 -2.01 -41.99 2.14
N ALA A 120 -2.35 -41.60 3.35
CA ALA A 120 -2.55 -42.53 4.46
C ALA A 120 -3.69 -43.53 4.19
N LEU A 121 -4.82 -43.03 3.62
CA LEU A 121 -5.94 -43.89 3.21
C LEU A 121 -5.54 -44.85 2.10
N ALA A 122 -4.81 -44.41 1.09
CA ALA A 122 -4.34 -45.25 0.01
C ALA A 122 -3.42 -46.37 0.51
N VAL A 123 -2.49 -46.06 1.40
CA VAL A 123 -1.59 -47.03 2.05
C VAL A 123 -2.40 -48.04 2.87
N LEU A 124 -3.40 -47.58 3.61
CA LEU A 124 -4.24 -48.44 4.43
C LEU A 124 -5.03 -49.43 3.58
N ILE A 125 -5.60 -48.99 2.44
CA ILE A 125 -6.34 -49.83 1.50
C ILE A 125 -5.44 -50.92 0.91
N VAL A 126 -4.19 -50.63 0.60
CA VAL A 126 -3.23 -51.56 0.05
C VAL A 126 -2.73 -52.55 1.11
N LEU A 127 -2.44 -52.06 2.34
CA LEU A 127 -1.93 -52.91 3.45
C LEU A 127 -2.99 -53.79 4.07
N CYS A 128 -4.27 -53.37 4.11
CA CYS A 128 -5.35 -54.11 4.74
C CYS A 128 -5.53 -55.54 4.17
N PRO A 129 -5.65 -55.75 2.85
CA PRO A 129 -5.76 -57.09 2.28
C PRO A 129 -4.48 -57.93 2.47
N PHE A 130 -3.29 -57.25 2.47
CA PHE A 130 -2.03 -57.94 2.66
C PHE A 130 -1.92 -58.49 4.10
N VAL A 131 -2.26 -57.67 5.10
CA VAL A 131 -2.30 -58.07 6.50
C VAL A 131 -3.34 -59.15 6.76
N TYR A 132 -4.52 -59.03 6.14
CA TYR A 132 -5.59 -60.03 6.22
C TYR A 132 -5.14 -61.39 5.67
N SER A 133 -4.41 -61.43 4.55
CA SER A 133 -3.85 -62.63 3.94
C SER A 133 -2.76 -63.28 4.82
N LEU A 134 -2.02 -62.44 5.59
CA LEU A 134 -0.98 -62.92 6.48
C LEU A 134 -1.55 -63.62 7.74
N ILE A 135 -2.70 -63.09 8.26
CA ILE A 135 -3.38 -63.60 9.45
C ILE A 135 -4.24 -64.84 9.12
N ASN A 136 -4.83 -64.85 7.95
CA ASN A 136 -5.67 -65.98 7.47
C ASN A 136 -5.03 -66.62 6.22
N PRO A 137 -4.01 -67.45 6.37
CA PRO A 137 -3.45 -68.16 5.24
C PRO A 137 -4.53 -69.04 4.61
N PRO A 138 -4.67 -69.11 3.28
CA PRO A 138 -5.64 -69.97 2.63
C PRO A 138 -5.33 -71.42 3.02
N PHE A 139 -6.32 -72.11 3.58
CA PHE A 139 -6.21 -73.56 3.78
C PHE A 139 -6.05 -74.21 2.41
N VAL A 140 -4.85 -74.76 2.18
CA VAL A 140 -4.60 -75.63 1.05
C VAL A 140 -5.18 -77.00 1.41
N PHE A 141 -6.28 -77.36 0.82
CA PHE A 141 -6.75 -78.76 0.84
C PHE A 141 -5.88 -79.55 -0.13
N GLU A 142 -5.07 -80.48 0.39
CA GLU A 142 -4.50 -81.59 -0.37
C GLU A 142 -5.57 -82.66 -0.58
#